data_6a2ea9f580761214c0824ab167802589
#
_entry.id   6a2ea9f580761214c0824ab167802589
#
_cell.length_a   1.000
_cell.length_b   1.000
_cell.length_c   1.000
_cell.angle_alpha   90.00
_cell.angle_beta   90.00
_cell.angle_gamma   90.00
#
_symmetry.space_group_name_H-M   'P 1'
#
loop_
_entity.id
_entity.type
_entity.pdbx_description
1 polymer ?
#
loop_
_entity_poly.entity_id
_entity_poly.type
_entity_poly.pdbx_seq_one_letter_code
_entity_poly.pdbx_strand_id
1 'polypeptide(L)'
;MNKTLIYRNTTRLLTTRGFNHLSTPVKLGMRSMSSWNNHQEELPRKPSLPFNTIANFVPQQEAWVVERMGRFDRILEPGLNFLVPILDSVKYVKTLKEVAVSVPSQSAITQDNVTLELDGVLYFKVIDPFKASYGVEDAAFAISQLAQTTMRAEIGQLTLDRTLAERAYLNTNIVNAINSAALEWGIKCLRYEIRDIHPPLKVVESMHQQVSAERTKRAQILESEGARQAAINVAEGQKQSKILASEGQKAENINQANGEAQAILLRAEASAKGLETIAKAIGKDKGSDAVSMSIAEKYVNAFGQMAKESTTLIVPATANDAASLVTQVRGGF
;
A
#
# COMPACT_ATOMS: atom_id res chain seq x y z
N MET A 1 28.67 -36.48 0.74
CA MET A 1 28.45 -37.41 -0.42
C MET A 1 28.60 -36.59 -1.68
N ASN A 2 29.71 -36.89 -2.40
CA ASN A 2 30.15 -36.28 -3.64
C ASN A 2 29.21 -36.57 -4.82
N LYS A 3 29.05 -35.58 -5.71
CA LYS A 3 28.97 -35.85 -7.17
C LYS A 3 29.40 -34.62 -7.95
N THR A 4 30.64 -34.65 -8.35
CA THR A 4 31.32 -33.96 -9.43
C THR A 4 30.75 -34.44 -10.78
N LEU A 5 30.37 -33.55 -11.66
CA LEU A 5 30.09 -33.86 -13.06
C LEU A 5 31.10 -33.12 -13.97
N ILE A 6 31.94 -33.92 -14.56
CA ILE A 6 32.97 -33.65 -15.56
C ILE A 6 32.28 -33.50 -16.94
N TYR A 7 32.47 -32.36 -17.62
CA TYR A 7 32.15 -32.24 -19.02
C TYR A 7 33.42 -32.43 -19.86
N ARG A 8 33.35 -33.45 -20.68
CA ARG A 8 34.39 -33.94 -21.57
C ARG A 8 34.31 -33.22 -22.92
N ASN A 9 35.41 -32.57 -23.34
CA ASN A 9 35.67 -32.10 -24.71
C ASN A 9 35.72 -33.28 -25.69
N THR A 10 35.00 -33.13 -26.81
CA THR A 10 35.25 -33.95 -28.01
C THR A 10 35.47 -33.02 -29.20
N THR A 11 36.74 -32.87 -29.53
CA THR A 11 37.27 -32.42 -30.80
C THR A 11 36.95 -33.47 -31.89
N ARG A 12 36.31 -33.06 -32.96
CA ARG A 12 36.28 -33.80 -34.20
C ARG A 12 36.89 -32.99 -35.34
N LEU A 13 38.06 -33.41 -35.74
CA LEU A 13 38.71 -33.10 -37.00
C LEU A 13 37.88 -33.71 -38.13
N LEU A 14 37.59 -32.95 -39.18
CA LEU A 14 37.26 -33.45 -40.51
C LEU A 14 37.98 -32.63 -41.55
N THR A 15 38.75 -33.35 -42.26
CA THR A 15 39.62 -33.16 -43.41
C THR A 15 39.01 -32.43 -44.62
N THR A 16 39.78 -31.51 -45.11
CA THR A 16 40.04 -31.10 -46.53
C THR A 16 39.18 -31.68 -47.64
N ARG A 17 38.56 -30.80 -48.42
CA ARG A 17 38.49 -30.89 -49.88
C ARG A 17 38.46 -29.47 -50.46
N GLY A 18 39.46 -29.18 -51.29
CA GLY A 18 39.62 -27.96 -52.03
C GLY A 18 38.60 -27.78 -53.14
N PHE A 19 38.20 -26.55 -53.37
CA PHE A 19 37.73 -26.06 -54.66
C PHE A 19 38.27 -24.65 -54.88
N ASN A 20 39.18 -24.54 -55.83
CA ASN A 20 39.58 -23.31 -56.48
C ASN A 20 38.38 -22.72 -57.22
N HIS A 21 37.97 -21.45 -56.93
CA HIS A 21 37.48 -20.57 -57.98
C HIS A 21 37.48 -19.10 -57.56
N LEU A 22 38.19 -18.29 -58.29
CA LEU A 22 38.00 -16.90 -58.68
C LEU A 22 37.87 -15.85 -57.56
N SER A 23 38.99 -15.16 -57.44
CA SER A 23 39.16 -13.87 -56.74
C SER A 23 38.36 -12.73 -57.39
N THR A 24 37.37 -12.21 -56.71
CA THR A 24 36.94 -10.84 -56.90
C THR A 24 37.27 -10.07 -55.64
N PRO A 25 37.94 -8.92 -55.69
CA PRO A 25 38.21 -8.12 -54.49
C PRO A 25 36.92 -7.42 -54.03
N VAL A 26 36.35 -7.90 -52.95
CA VAL A 26 35.32 -7.16 -52.22
C VAL A 26 36.01 -5.94 -51.58
N LYS A 27 35.74 -4.75 -52.11
CA LYS A 27 36.04 -3.49 -51.48
C LYS A 27 35.30 -3.45 -50.14
N LEU A 28 36.01 -3.78 -49.07
CA LEU A 28 35.54 -3.42 -47.73
C LEU A 28 35.52 -1.88 -47.63
N GLY A 29 34.36 -1.29 -47.82
CA GLY A 29 34.12 0.08 -47.45
C GLY A 29 34.31 0.21 -45.93
N MET A 30 35.45 0.79 -45.52
CA MET A 30 35.62 1.29 -44.16
C MET A 30 34.55 2.35 -43.95
N ARG A 31 33.45 1.94 -43.36
CA ARG A 31 32.48 2.86 -42.74
C ARG A 31 33.20 3.50 -41.58
N SER A 32 33.60 4.77 -41.76
CA SER A 32 34.18 5.57 -40.69
C SER A 32 33.24 5.57 -39.52
N MET A 33 33.69 5.07 -38.38
CA MET A 33 33.06 5.21 -37.06
C MET A 33 33.23 6.66 -36.53
N SER A 34 32.67 7.63 -37.26
CA SER A 34 32.63 9.03 -36.80
C SER A 34 31.21 9.57 -36.82
N SER A 35 30.28 8.83 -36.17
CA SER A 35 28.90 9.24 -36.02
C SER A 35 28.45 9.08 -34.57
N TRP A 36 29.33 9.34 -33.65
CA TRP A 36 28.99 9.48 -32.25
C TRP A 36 29.25 10.95 -31.84
N ASN A 37 28.21 11.63 -31.45
CA ASN A 37 28.09 12.99 -30.96
C ASN A 37 27.74 14.06 -32.01
N ASN A 38 26.47 14.08 -32.40
CA ASN A 38 25.78 15.33 -32.66
C ASN A 38 24.34 15.18 -32.13
N HIS A 39 24.18 15.11 -30.81
CA HIS A 39 23.03 15.73 -30.19
C HIS A 39 23.31 17.23 -30.16
N GLN A 40 23.35 17.84 -31.34
CA GLN A 40 23.05 19.27 -31.44
C GLN A 40 21.58 19.35 -30.98
N GLU A 41 21.39 19.94 -29.81
CA GLU A 41 20.08 20.42 -29.37
C GLU A 41 19.55 21.23 -30.56
N GLU A 42 18.55 20.68 -31.26
CA GLU A 42 17.84 21.42 -32.30
C GLU A 42 17.16 22.59 -31.60
N LEU A 43 17.87 23.73 -31.60
CA LEU A 43 17.24 25.01 -31.30
C LEU A 43 15.95 25.07 -32.13
N PRO A 44 14.82 25.44 -31.58
CA PRO A 44 13.55 25.49 -32.29
C PRO A 44 13.75 26.30 -33.54
N ARG A 45 13.62 25.67 -34.72
CA ARG A 45 13.81 26.31 -36.02
C ARG A 45 12.95 27.56 -36.06
N LYS A 46 13.55 28.72 -36.24
CA LYS A 46 12.77 29.95 -36.42
C LYS A 46 11.80 29.70 -37.58
N PRO A 47 10.48 29.89 -37.37
CA PRO A 47 9.50 29.64 -38.42
C PRO A 47 9.89 30.51 -39.65
N SER A 48 9.89 29.88 -40.82
CA SER A 48 10.14 30.62 -42.07
C SER A 48 9.07 31.70 -42.21
N LEU A 49 9.51 32.95 -42.43
CA LEU A 49 8.58 34.06 -42.65
C LEU A 49 7.74 33.76 -43.90
N PRO A 50 6.42 33.95 -43.83
CA PRO A 50 5.54 33.76 -44.98
C PRO A 50 5.83 34.78 -46.06
N PHE A 51 5.60 34.39 -47.33
CA PHE A 51 5.70 35.33 -48.43
C PHE A 51 4.67 36.46 -48.26
N ASN A 52 5.10 37.70 -48.54
CA ASN A 52 4.25 38.86 -48.43
C ASN A 52 3.32 38.96 -49.66
N THR A 53 2.16 38.30 -49.58
CA THR A 53 1.10 38.29 -50.62
C THR A 53 -0.05 39.20 -50.23
N ILE A 54 -0.88 39.60 -51.21
CA ILE A 54 -2.07 40.46 -50.98
C ILE A 54 -3.05 39.78 -50.03
N ALA A 55 -3.26 38.44 -50.18
CA ALA A 55 -4.13 37.64 -49.34
C ALA A 55 -3.31 36.61 -48.61
N ASN A 56 -3.33 36.65 -47.30
CA ASN A 56 -2.62 35.72 -46.43
C ASN A 56 -3.59 34.96 -45.56
N PHE A 57 -3.40 33.64 -45.45
CA PHE A 57 -4.15 32.76 -44.58
C PHE A 57 -3.33 32.47 -43.32
N VAL A 58 -3.78 32.97 -42.19
CA VAL A 58 -3.12 32.76 -40.91
C VAL A 58 -3.70 31.46 -40.28
N PRO A 59 -2.85 30.46 -39.95
CA PRO A 59 -3.28 29.25 -39.28
C PRO A 59 -3.83 29.52 -37.87
N GLN A 60 -4.67 28.62 -37.38
CA GLN A 60 -5.12 28.69 -35.97
C GLN A 60 -3.96 28.53 -35.00
N GLN A 61 -4.00 29.27 -33.89
CA GLN A 61 -2.98 29.26 -32.82
C GLN A 61 -1.62 29.86 -33.30
N GLU A 62 -1.65 30.68 -34.33
CA GLU A 62 -0.52 31.53 -34.72
C GLU A 62 -0.97 33.01 -34.71
N ALA A 63 -0.06 33.90 -34.34
CA ALA A 63 -0.23 35.31 -34.40
C ALA A 63 0.91 35.90 -35.25
N TRP A 64 0.54 36.60 -36.33
CA TRP A 64 1.48 37.24 -37.24
C TRP A 64 1.52 38.72 -36.94
N VAL A 65 2.72 39.22 -36.63
CA VAL A 65 2.95 40.63 -36.34
C VAL A 65 3.34 41.36 -37.63
N VAL A 66 2.54 42.35 -38.00
CA VAL A 66 2.72 43.13 -39.22
C VAL A 66 3.28 44.50 -38.89
N GLU A 67 4.31 44.88 -39.64
CA GLU A 67 4.89 46.20 -39.63
C GLU A 67 4.53 46.94 -40.94
N ARG A 68 4.15 48.21 -40.82
CA ARG A 68 3.98 49.14 -41.94
C ARG A 68 5.12 50.12 -41.95
N MET A 69 5.96 50.06 -42.98
CA MET A 69 7.16 50.94 -43.13
C MET A 69 8.05 50.91 -41.85
N GLY A 70 8.21 49.72 -41.19
CA GLY A 70 9.06 49.56 -40.01
C GLY A 70 8.40 49.96 -38.68
N ARG A 71 7.10 50.34 -38.69
CA ARG A 71 6.33 50.62 -37.48
C ARG A 71 5.28 49.55 -37.30
N PHE A 72 5.09 49.09 -36.06
CA PHE A 72 3.99 48.17 -35.71
C PHE A 72 2.64 48.74 -36.17
N ASP A 73 1.88 47.95 -36.92
CA ASP A 73 0.52 48.29 -37.39
C ASP A 73 -0.52 47.47 -36.63
N ARG A 74 -0.50 46.15 -36.82
CA ARG A 74 -1.49 45.25 -36.22
C ARG A 74 -0.98 43.81 -36.10
N ILE A 75 -1.71 43.01 -35.32
CA ILE A 75 -1.55 41.57 -35.23
C ILE A 75 -2.63 40.93 -36.10
N LEU A 76 -2.23 39.98 -36.95
CA LEU A 76 -3.18 39.24 -37.76
C LEU A 76 -3.76 38.11 -36.94
N GLU A 77 -5.08 38.07 -36.86
CA GLU A 77 -5.83 36.94 -36.26
C GLU A 77 -5.93 35.77 -37.25
N PRO A 78 -6.20 34.53 -36.75
CA PRO A 78 -6.39 33.39 -37.62
C PRO A 78 -7.52 33.59 -38.63
N GLY A 79 -7.23 33.25 -39.87
CA GLY A 79 -8.19 33.39 -40.99
C GLY A 79 -7.61 34.13 -42.20
N LEU A 80 -8.49 34.64 -43.06
CA LEU A 80 -8.13 35.40 -44.25
C LEU A 80 -7.85 36.85 -43.88
N ASN A 81 -6.64 37.33 -44.19
CA ASN A 81 -6.20 38.70 -43.96
C ASN A 81 -5.66 39.29 -45.23
N PHE A 82 -5.96 40.58 -45.48
CA PHE A 82 -5.47 41.33 -46.62
C PHE A 82 -4.33 42.27 -46.17
N LEU A 83 -3.23 42.23 -46.91
CA LEU A 83 -2.04 43.07 -46.70
C LEU A 83 -1.71 43.82 -47.98
N VAL A 84 -1.14 45.01 -47.82
CA VAL A 84 -0.60 45.79 -48.97
C VAL A 84 0.87 45.39 -49.16
N PRO A 85 1.24 44.62 -50.22
CA PRO A 85 2.51 43.91 -50.30
C PRO A 85 3.77 44.79 -50.31
N ILE A 86 3.70 46.07 -50.56
CA ILE A 86 4.87 46.99 -50.55
C ILE A 86 4.96 47.73 -49.21
N LEU A 87 3.83 48.05 -48.59
CA LEU A 87 3.78 48.88 -47.39
C LEU A 87 3.80 48.00 -46.12
N ASP A 88 3.08 46.88 -46.15
CA ASP A 88 2.93 45.97 -45.02
C ASP A 88 3.88 44.77 -45.15
N SER A 89 4.58 44.42 -44.07
CA SER A 89 5.45 43.27 -44.04
C SER A 89 5.22 42.43 -42.77
N VAL A 90 5.11 41.10 -42.90
CA VAL A 90 5.08 40.19 -41.75
C VAL A 90 6.48 40.05 -41.21
N LYS A 91 6.73 40.60 -40.01
CA LYS A 91 8.05 40.60 -39.39
C LYS A 91 8.27 39.43 -38.44
N TYR A 92 7.25 39.11 -37.67
CA TYR A 92 7.32 38.03 -36.68
C TYR A 92 6.11 37.11 -36.79
N VAL A 93 6.39 35.81 -36.68
CA VAL A 93 5.38 34.77 -36.56
C VAL A 93 5.57 34.13 -35.20
N LYS A 94 4.58 34.23 -34.33
CA LYS A 94 4.59 33.62 -32.98
C LYS A 94 3.51 32.58 -32.86
N THR A 95 3.89 31.38 -32.35
CA THR A 95 2.91 30.36 -32.01
C THR A 95 2.31 30.66 -30.64
N LEU A 96 0.99 30.52 -30.53
CA LEU A 96 0.24 30.63 -29.27
C LEU A 96 0.05 29.27 -28.58
N LYS A 97 0.56 28.21 -29.23
CA LYS A 97 0.55 26.86 -28.65
C LYS A 97 1.52 26.77 -27.48
N GLU A 98 1.31 25.77 -26.64
CA GLU A 98 2.28 25.41 -25.62
C GLU A 98 3.56 24.90 -26.29
N VAL A 99 4.70 25.47 -25.89
CA VAL A 99 6.02 25.06 -26.36
C VAL A 99 6.82 24.55 -25.18
N ALA A 100 7.43 23.38 -25.36
CA ALA A 100 8.38 22.83 -24.41
C ALA A 100 9.81 23.25 -24.79
N VAL A 101 10.55 23.78 -23.84
CA VAL A 101 11.97 24.14 -23.99
C VAL A 101 12.77 23.35 -22.95
N SER A 102 13.80 22.65 -23.43
CA SER A 102 14.76 22.01 -22.54
C SER A 102 15.64 23.06 -21.88
N VAL A 103 15.74 23.00 -20.56
CA VAL A 103 16.69 23.79 -19.78
C VAL A 103 17.94 22.92 -19.59
N PRO A 104 19.09 23.33 -20.11
CA PRO A 104 20.31 22.53 -20.03
C PRO A 104 20.74 22.32 -18.59
N SER A 105 21.49 21.26 -18.36
CA SER A 105 22.03 20.90 -17.03
C SER A 105 22.79 22.06 -16.39
N GLN A 106 22.46 22.34 -15.14
CA GLN A 106 23.06 23.38 -14.32
C GLN A 106 23.54 22.81 -13.00
N SER A 107 24.73 23.28 -12.57
CA SER A 107 25.21 23.01 -11.22
C SER A 107 24.65 24.05 -10.24
N ALA A 108 24.07 23.57 -9.14
CA ALA A 108 23.61 24.40 -8.02
C ALA A 108 24.15 23.87 -6.70
N ILE A 109 24.29 24.73 -5.71
CA ILE A 109 24.75 24.37 -4.36
C ILE A 109 23.54 24.53 -3.44
N THR A 110 23.21 23.45 -2.73
CA THR A 110 22.12 23.44 -1.73
C THR A 110 22.54 24.17 -0.44
N GLN A 111 21.57 24.42 0.44
CA GLN A 111 21.83 24.99 1.77
C GLN A 111 22.80 24.13 2.59
N ASP A 112 22.83 22.82 2.39
CA ASP A 112 23.73 21.86 3.03
C ASP A 112 25.13 21.82 2.41
N ASN A 113 25.45 22.76 1.52
CA ASN A 113 26.72 22.88 0.79
C ASN A 113 27.05 21.67 -0.11
N VAL A 114 26.02 21.00 -0.64
CA VAL A 114 26.17 19.91 -1.61
C VAL A 114 25.94 20.43 -3.01
N THR A 115 26.86 20.15 -3.93
CA THR A 115 26.71 20.49 -5.36
C THR A 115 25.80 19.48 -6.03
N LEU A 116 24.74 19.95 -6.68
CA LEU A 116 23.81 19.15 -7.49
C LEU A 116 23.89 19.56 -8.95
N GLU A 117 23.77 18.58 -9.85
CA GLU A 117 23.52 18.81 -11.25
C GLU A 117 22.05 18.53 -11.55
N LEU A 118 21.38 19.50 -12.16
CA LEU A 118 19.95 19.43 -12.44
C LEU A 118 19.67 19.86 -13.85
N ASP A 119 18.72 19.18 -14.47
CA ASP A 119 18.13 19.57 -15.75
C ASP A 119 16.61 19.55 -15.65
N GLY A 120 15.97 20.29 -16.58
CA GLY A 120 14.51 20.39 -16.55
C GLY A 120 13.92 20.75 -17.90
N VAL A 121 12.60 20.74 -17.93
CA VAL A 121 11.80 21.15 -19.09
C VAL A 121 10.82 22.22 -18.66
N LEU A 122 10.84 23.33 -19.40
CA LEU A 122 9.94 24.45 -19.21
C LEU A 122 8.84 24.42 -20.27
N TYR A 123 7.59 24.52 -19.84
CA TYR A 123 6.44 24.62 -20.73
C TYR A 123 5.86 26.02 -20.63
N PHE A 124 5.85 26.74 -21.76
CA PHE A 124 5.34 28.08 -21.79
C PHE A 124 4.44 28.34 -23.02
N LYS A 125 3.64 29.36 -22.94
CA LYS A 125 2.88 29.87 -24.07
C LYS A 125 2.98 31.40 -24.17
N VAL A 126 2.88 31.92 -25.38
CA VAL A 126 2.78 33.35 -25.64
C VAL A 126 1.33 33.82 -25.41
N ILE A 127 1.13 34.82 -24.57
CA ILE A 127 -0.18 35.45 -24.34
C ILE A 127 -0.31 36.72 -25.20
N ASP A 128 0.71 37.55 -25.17
CA ASP A 128 0.74 38.81 -25.91
C ASP A 128 1.84 38.75 -26.98
N PRO A 129 1.47 38.56 -28.28
CA PRO A 129 2.43 38.50 -29.38
C PRO A 129 3.22 39.80 -29.59
N PHE A 130 2.64 40.94 -29.25
CA PHE A 130 3.34 42.21 -29.35
C PHE A 130 4.51 42.29 -28.39
N LYS A 131 4.26 42.06 -27.11
CA LYS A 131 5.31 42.06 -26.10
C LYS A 131 6.36 40.96 -26.32
N ALA A 132 5.93 39.78 -26.79
CA ALA A 132 6.85 38.68 -27.09
C ALA A 132 7.72 38.92 -28.34
N SER A 133 7.38 39.91 -29.20
CA SER A 133 8.13 40.23 -30.41
C SER A 133 9.03 41.43 -30.25
N TYR A 134 8.60 42.45 -29.49
CA TYR A 134 9.32 43.70 -29.30
C TYR A 134 9.94 43.90 -27.92
N GLY A 135 9.45 43.13 -26.90
CA GLY A 135 9.97 43.22 -25.54
C GLY A 135 11.24 42.40 -25.33
N VAL A 136 11.44 41.37 -26.14
CA VAL A 136 12.59 40.47 -26.03
C VAL A 136 12.98 39.94 -27.42
N GLU A 137 14.27 39.78 -27.68
CA GLU A 137 14.77 39.32 -28.98
C GLU A 137 14.36 37.87 -29.27
N ASP A 138 14.65 36.95 -28.32
CA ASP A 138 14.24 35.57 -28.39
C ASP A 138 13.58 35.15 -27.06
N ALA A 139 12.27 35.02 -27.12
CA ALA A 139 11.44 34.67 -25.96
C ALA A 139 11.79 33.30 -25.36
N ALA A 140 12.10 32.30 -26.21
CA ALA A 140 12.42 30.95 -25.76
C ALA A 140 13.78 30.92 -25.05
N PHE A 141 14.77 31.61 -25.62
CA PHE A 141 16.09 31.71 -25.01
C PHE A 141 16.04 32.48 -23.68
N ALA A 142 15.38 33.66 -23.67
CA ALA A 142 15.30 34.49 -22.48
C ALA A 142 14.62 33.79 -21.32
N ILE A 143 13.49 33.05 -21.57
CA ILE A 143 12.79 32.31 -20.52
C ILE A 143 13.60 31.12 -20.04
N SER A 144 14.38 30.47 -20.90
CA SER A 144 15.26 29.37 -20.49
C SER A 144 16.40 29.84 -19.57
N GLN A 145 17.01 31.02 -19.89
CA GLN A 145 18.03 31.63 -19.03
C GLN A 145 17.44 32.11 -17.69
N LEU A 146 16.24 32.66 -17.70
CA LEU A 146 15.53 33.01 -16.48
C LEU A 146 15.24 31.77 -15.63
N ALA A 147 14.79 30.67 -16.24
CA ALA A 147 14.54 29.43 -15.56
C ALA A 147 15.81 28.86 -14.90
N GLN A 148 16.95 28.88 -15.60
CA GLN A 148 18.24 28.43 -15.04
C GLN A 148 18.65 29.25 -13.80
N THR A 149 18.54 30.55 -13.85
CA THR A 149 18.92 31.41 -12.73
C THR A 149 17.96 31.28 -11.56
N THR A 150 16.68 31.20 -11.82
CA THR A 150 15.64 31.00 -10.79
C THR A 150 15.78 29.63 -10.12
N MET A 151 15.96 28.58 -10.93
CA MET A 151 16.18 27.22 -10.40
C MET A 151 17.38 27.16 -9.45
N ARG A 152 18.51 27.80 -9.85
CA ARG A 152 19.70 27.87 -9.00
C ARG A 152 19.43 28.61 -7.69
N ALA A 153 18.67 29.71 -7.73
CA ALA A 153 18.33 30.50 -6.55
C ALA A 153 17.40 29.72 -5.58
N GLU A 154 16.39 29.03 -6.10
CA GLU A 154 15.46 28.24 -5.29
C GLU A 154 16.13 27.03 -4.63
N ILE A 155 17.01 26.34 -5.36
CA ILE A 155 17.77 25.20 -4.83
C ILE A 155 18.73 25.65 -3.70
N GLY A 156 19.33 26.83 -3.86
CA GLY A 156 20.21 27.39 -2.83
C GLY A 156 19.53 27.67 -1.48
N GLN A 157 18.20 27.72 -1.45
CA GLN A 157 17.40 27.91 -0.23
C GLN A 157 16.95 26.61 0.41
N LEU A 158 17.12 25.46 -0.27
CA LEU A 158 16.65 24.16 0.17
C LEU A 158 17.81 23.24 0.56
N THR A 159 17.54 22.34 1.50
CA THR A 159 18.44 21.22 1.80
C THR A 159 18.34 20.14 0.73
N LEU A 160 19.36 19.28 0.64
CA LEU A 160 19.37 18.17 -0.32
C LEU A 160 18.15 17.26 -0.15
N ASP A 161 17.82 16.87 1.08
CA ASP A 161 16.70 15.98 1.38
C ASP A 161 15.36 16.59 0.94
N ARG A 162 15.16 17.89 1.17
CA ARG A 162 13.95 18.61 0.73
C ARG A 162 13.89 18.74 -0.77
N THR A 163 15.00 19.03 -1.44
CA THR A 163 15.08 19.12 -2.89
C THR A 163 14.68 17.81 -3.56
N LEU A 164 15.05 16.67 -2.98
CA LEU A 164 14.68 15.34 -3.48
C LEU A 164 13.23 14.95 -3.13
N ALA A 165 12.74 15.30 -1.94
CA ALA A 165 11.44 14.92 -1.44
C ALA A 165 10.29 15.81 -1.95
N GLU A 166 10.53 17.12 -2.06
CA GLU A 166 9.50 18.14 -2.31
C GLU A 166 9.61 18.74 -3.73
N ARG A 167 9.86 17.92 -4.75
CA ARG A 167 10.00 18.37 -6.15
C ARG A 167 8.80 19.19 -6.65
N ALA A 168 7.59 18.80 -6.26
CA ALA A 168 6.36 19.48 -6.66
C ALA A 168 6.30 20.92 -6.09
N TYR A 169 6.72 21.12 -4.86
CA TYR A 169 6.81 22.45 -4.24
C TYR A 169 7.84 23.32 -4.94
N LEU A 170 9.03 22.75 -5.21
CA LEU A 170 10.09 23.45 -5.94
C LEU A 170 9.64 23.86 -7.34
N ASN A 171 8.99 22.97 -8.09
CA ASN A 171 8.43 23.27 -9.41
C ASN A 171 7.44 24.45 -9.36
N THR A 172 6.57 24.48 -8.36
CA THR A 172 5.58 25.55 -8.18
C THR A 172 6.24 26.89 -7.88
N ASN A 173 7.24 26.91 -7.01
CA ASN A 173 7.98 28.14 -6.68
C ASN A 173 8.74 28.69 -7.89
N ILE A 174 9.41 27.82 -8.65
CA ILE A 174 10.10 28.19 -9.87
C ILE A 174 9.12 28.80 -10.88
N VAL A 175 7.96 28.19 -11.09
CA VAL A 175 6.92 28.73 -12.00
C VAL A 175 6.44 30.11 -11.56
N ASN A 176 6.20 30.31 -10.27
CA ASN A 176 5.76 31.60 -9.72
C ASN A 176 6.83 32.68 -9.91
N ALA A 177 8.08 32.36 -9.61
CA ALA A 177 9.20 33.30 -9.79
C ALA A 177 9.46 33.62 -11.26
N ILE A 178 9.37 32.63 -12.15
CA ILE A 178 9.50 32.89 -13.61
C ILE A 178 8.34 33.73 -14.09
N ASN A 179 7.09 33.46 -13.70
CA ASN A 179 5.95 34.21 -14.16
C ASN A 179 5.99 35.69 -13.75
N SER A 180 6.54 36.02 -12.59
CA SER A 180 6.67 37.43 -12.17
C SER A 180 7.50 38.27 -13.12
N ALA A 181 8.54 37.72 -13.74
CA ALA A 181 9.38 38.38 -14.71
C ALA A 181 8.89 38.23 -16.18
N ALA A 182 8.40 37.01 -16.52
CA ALA A 182 7.99 36.67 -17.88
C ALA A 182 6.72 37.40 -18.36
N LEU A 183 5.88 37.87 -17.44
CA LEU A 183 4.68 38.64 -17.77
C LEU A 183 4.98 39.95 -18.51
N GLU A 184 6.10 40.59 -18.23
CA GLU A 184 6.55 41.81 -18.96
C GLU A 184 6.84 41.49 -20.43
N TRP A 185 7.26 40.29 -20.74
CA TRP A 185 7.52 39.82 -22.11
C TRP A 185 6.28 39.22 -22.78
N GLY A 186 5.11 39.26 -22.12
CA GLY A 186 3.87 38.70 -22.66
C GLY A 186 3.87 37.18 -22.76
N ILE A 187 4.68 36.52 -21.96
CA ILE A 187 4.84 35.05 -21.91
C ILE A 187 4.32 34.55 -20.56
N LYS A 188 3.70 33.38 -20.57
CA LYS A 188 3.28 32.70 -19.35
C LYS A 188 3.93 31.31 -19.29
N CYS A 189 4.66 31.06 -18.22
CA CYS A 189 5.08 29.72 -17.84
C CYS A 189 3.87 28.95 -17.30
N LEU A 190 3.56 27.81 -17.89
CA LEU A 190 2.46 26.93 -17.45
C LEU A 190 2.93 25.99 -16.38
N ARG A 191 4.06 25.33 -16.62
CA ARG A 191 4.70 24.40 -15.69
C ARG A 191 6.18 24.31 -15.96
N TYR A 192 6.90 23.96 -14.93
CA TYR A 192 8.30 23.58 -14.96
C TYR A 192 8.45 22.19 -14.38
N GLU A 193 9.17 21.32 -15.03
CA GLU A 193 9.40 19.96 -14.57
C GLU A 193 10.89 19.66 -14.51
N ILE A 194 11.37 19.32 -13.31
CA ILE A 194 12.73 18.84 -13.10
C ILE A 194 12.78 17.42 -13.63
N ARG A 195 13.69 17.16 -14.58
CA ARG A 195 13.86 15.83 -15.19
C ARG A 195 14.67 14.94 -14.26
N ASP A 196 15.92 15.31 -14.04
CA ASP A 196 16.87 14.55 -13.24
C ASP A 196 17.61 15.44 -12.24
N ILE A 197 18.00 14.83 -11.11
CA ILE A 197 18.81 15.43 -10.05
C ILE A 197 19.97 14.49 -9.79
N HIS A 198 21.19 14.94 -10.07
CA HIS A 198 22.40 14.15 -9.92
C HIS A 198 23.27 14.71 -8.78
N PRO A 199 23.19 14.15 -7.57
CA PRO A 199 24.12 14.46 -6.50
C PRO A 199 25.46 13.74 -6.73
N PRO A 200 26.57 14.22 -6.12
CA PRO A 200 27.87 13.54 -6.19
C PRO A 200 27.83 12.12 -5.62
N LEU A 201 28.51 11.17 -6.24
CA LEU A 201 28.49 9.75 -5.88
C LEU A 201 28.78 9.49 -4.39
N LYS A 202 29.72 10.21 -3.78
CA LYS A 202 30.04 10.08 -2.35
C LYS A 202 28.86 10.42 -1.44
N VAL A 203 28.08 11.42 -1.84
CA VAL A 203 26.88 11.84 -1.08
C VAL A 203 25.79 10.79 -1.22
N VAL A 204 25.58 10.27 -2.44
CA VAL A 204 24.63 9.17 -2.69
C VAL A 204 24.95 7.96 -1.82
N GLU A 205 26.22 7.56 -1.76
CA GLU A 205 26.66 6.42 -0.94
C GLU A 205 26.39 6.65 0.55
N SER A 206 26.75 7.83 1.07
CA SER A 206 26.50 8.17 2.48
C SER A 206 25.00 8.22 2.81
N MET A 207 24.18 8.75 1.92
CA MET A 207 22.71 8.74 2.07
C MET A 207 22.13 7.31 2.08
N HIS A 208 22.61 6.44 1.20
CA HIS A 208 22.22 5.03 1.20
C HIS A 208 22.55 4.34 2.52
N GLN A 209 23.74 4.59 3.06
CA GLN A 209 24.14 4.05 4.37
C GLN A 209 23.26 4.59 5.50
N GLN A 210 23.01 5.91 5.52
CA GLN A 210 22.13 6.55 6.51
C GLN A 210 20.72 6.01 6.46
N VAL A 211 20.10 5.94 5.26
CA VAL A 211 18.74 5.42 5.08
C VAL A 211 18.66 3.94 5.44
N SER A 212 19.67 3.15 5.09
CA SER A 212 19.75 1.74 5.48
C SER A 212 19.81 1.56 7.00
N ALA A 213 20.66 2.34 7.68
CA ALA A 213 20.77 2.31 9.14
C ALA A 213 19.46 2.75 9.82
N GLU A 214 18.81 3.79 9.30
CA GLU A 214 17.53 4.26 9.84
C GLU A 214 16.41 3.23 9.63
N ARG A 215 16.33 2.60 8.46
CA ARG A 215 15.37 1.53 8.19
C ARG A 215 15.59 0.33 9.10
N THR A 216 16.85 -0.07 9.30
CA THR A 216 17.21 -1.16 10.22
C THR A 216 16.80 -0.83 11.66
N LYS A 217 17.10 0.39 12.13
CA LYS A 217 16.67 0.87 13.44
C LYS A 217 15.14 0.83 13.59
N ARG A 218 14.41 1.36 12.62
CA ARG A 218 12.94 1.35 12.64
C ARG A 218 12.38 -0.09 12.63
N ALA A 219 12.97 -0.99 11.83
CA ALA A 219 12.58 -2.39 11.79
C ALA A 219 12.76 -3.07 13.16
N GLN A 220 13.90 -2.87 13.84
CA GLN A 220 14.16 -3.41 15.16
C GLN A 220 13.21 -2.85 16.23
N ILE A 221 12.87 -1.56 16.15
CA ILE A 221 11.89 -0.95 17.08
C ILE A 221 10.52 -1.59 16.88
N LEU A 222 10.03 -1.65 15.64
CA LEU A 222 8.73 -2.24 15.32
C LEU A 222 8.66 -3.72 15.67
N GLU A 223 9.74 -4.47 15.45
CA GLU A 223 9.84 -5.88 15.83
C GLU A 223 9.75 -6.07 17.36
N SER A 224 10.50 -5.27 18.11
CA SER A 224 10.48 -5.32 19.57
C SER A 224 9.13 -4.87 20.16
N GLU A 225 8.51 -3.83 19.60
CA GLU A 225 7.16 -3.40 19.96
C GLU A 225 6.12 -4.47 19.63
N GLY A 226 6.22 -5.07 18.45
CA GLY A 226 5.36 -6.19 18.03
C GLY A 226 5.48 -7.39 18.95
N ALA A 227 6.70 -7.78 19.29
CA ALA A 227 6.96 -8.87 20.23
C ALA A 227 6.38 -8.57 21.62
N ARG A 228 6.59 -7.34 22.12
CA ARG A 228 6.02 -6.91 23.41
C ARG A 228 4.49 -6.94 23.38
N GLN A 229 3.87 -6.40 22.33
CA GLN A 229 2.42 -6.39 22.22
C GLN A 229 1.84 -7.80 22.08
N ALA A 230 2.49 -8.67 21.33
CA ALA A 230 2.11 -10.06 21.22
C ALA A 230 2.17 -10.79 22.59
N ALA A 231 3.24 -10.55 23.36
CA ALA A 231 3.36 -11.13 24.72
C ALA A 231 2.26 -10.63 25.66
N ILE A 232 1.93 -9.34 25.61
CA ILE A 232 0.83 -8.75 26.39
C ILE A 232 -0.50 -9.38 26.00
N ASN A 233 -0.81 -9.46 24.71
CA ASN A 233 -2.07 -10.02 24.21
C ASN A 233 -2.21 -11.50 24.58
N VAL A 234 -1.12 -12.28 24.53
CA VAL A 234 -1.12 -13.69 24.95
C VAL A 234 -1.37 -13.80 26.46
N ALA A 235 -0.71 -12.96 27.27
CA ALA A 235 -0.90 -12.97 28.72
C ALA A 235 -2.32 -12.55 29.13
N GLU A 236 -2.88 -11.54 28.49
CA GLU A 236 -4.27 -11.13 28.70
C GLU A 236 -5.25 -12.21 28.26
N GLY A 237 -5.04 -12.84 27.12
CA GLY A 237 -5.83 -13.97 26.64
C GLY A 237 -5.81 -15.15 27.61
N GLN A 238 -4.63 -15.50 28.15
CA GLN A 238 -4.51 -16.56 29.16
C GLN A 238 -5.20 -16.20 30.48
N LYS A 239 -5.07 -14.95 30.92
CA LYS A 239 -5.78 -14.45 32.13
C LYS A 239 -7.28 -14.55 31.92
N GLN A 240 -7.80 -14.06 30.80
CA GLN A 240 -9.24 -14.10 30.50
C GLN A 240 -9.75 -15.51 30.38
N SER A 241 -9.01 -16.40 29.73
CA SER A 241 -9.33 -17.83 29.63
C SER A 241 -9.45 -18.50 31.01
N LYS A 242 -8.50 -18.25 31.94
CA LYS A 242 -8.54 -18.76 33.30
C LYS A 242 -9.72 -18.22 34.11
N ILE A 243 -10.04 -16.94 33.95
CA ILE A 243 -11.19 -16.30 34.62
C ILE A 243 -12.48 -16.97 34.13
N LEU A 244 -12.68 -17.05 32.82
CA LEU A 244 -13.88 -17.69 32.23
C LEU A 244 -14.01 -19.15 32.59
N ALA A 245 -12.90 -19.91 32.61
CA ALA A 245 -12.90 -21.30 33.02
C ALA A 245 -13.32 -21.46 34.49
N SER A 246 -12.79 -20.60 35.39
CA SER A 246 -13.16 -20.65 36.82
C SER A 246 -14.60 -20.19 37.07
N GLU A 247 -15.10 -19.20 36.34
CA GLU A 247 -16.51 -18.79 36.41
C GLU A 247 -17.44 -19.89 35.87
N GLY A 248 -17.07 -20.53 34.78
CA GLY A 248 -17.80 -21.71 34.24
C GLY A 248 -17.90 -22.85 35.25
N GLN A 249 -16.77 -23.19 35.88
CA GLN A 249 -16.75 -24.24 36.89
C GLN A 249 -17.55 -23.89 38.14
N LYS A 250 -17.50 -22.62 38.57
CA LYS A 250 -18.37 -22.11 39.66
C LYS A 250 -19.85 -22.21 39.28
N ALA A 251 -20.21 -21.80 38.07
CA ALA A 251 -21.60 -21.87 37.60
C ALA A 251 -22.09 -23.33 37.51
N GLU A 252 -21.24 -24.25 37.02
CA GLU A 252 -21.53 -25.67 36.94
C GLU A 252 -21.79 -26.23 38.33
N ASN A 253 -20.89 -26.01 39.32
CA ASN A 253 -21.05 -26.46 40.67
C ASN A 253 -22.32 -25.95 41.35
N ILE A 254 -22.65 -24.65 41.12
CA ILE A 254 -23.88 -24.04 41.66
C ILE A 254 -25.11 -24.67 41.00
N ASN A 255 -25.12 -24.86 39.70
CA ASN A 255 -26.24 -25.48 38.98
C ASN A 255 -26.43 -26.94 39.39
N GLN A 256 -25.33 -27.70 39.59
CA GLN A 256 -25.39 -29.06 40.07
C GLN A 256 -25.95 -29.12 41.48
N ALA A 257 -25.43 -28.29 42.41
CA ALA A 257 -25.94 -28.23 43.78
C ALA A 257 -27.42 -27.83 43.85
N ASN A 258 -27.84 -26.88 43.04
CA ASN A 258 -29.25 -26.46 42.92
C ASN A 258 -30.12 -27.59 42.36
N GLY A 259 -29.62 -28.32 41.35
CA GLY A 259 -30.30 -29.48 40.78
C GLY A 259 -30.47 -30.62 41.79
N GLU A 260 -29.42 -30.92 42.56
CA GLU A 260 -29.47 -31.93 43.62
C GLU A 260 -30.43 -31.53 44.74
N ALA A 261 -30.39 -30.24 45.19
CA ALA A 261 -31.31 -29.73 46.20
C ALA A 261 -32.77 -29.82 45.73
N GLN A 262 -33.07 -29.43 44.51
CA GLN A 262 -34.41 -29.55 43.92
C GLN A 262 -34.83 -31.05 43.79
N ALA A 263 -33.92 -31.90 43.36
CA ALA A 263 -34.20 -33.33 43.27
C ALA A 263 -34.52 -33.95 44.62
N ILE A 264 -33.80 -33.52 45.68
CA ILE A 264 -34.08 -33.97 47.08
C ILE A 264 -35.45 -33.46 47.54
N LEU A 265 -35.75 -32.21 47.30
CA LEU A 265 -37.08 -31.61 47.67
C LEU A 265 -38.22 -32.32 46.94
N LEU A 266 -38.11 -32.53 45.63
CA LEU A 266 -39.12 -33.23 44.86
C LEU A 266 -39.31 -34.69 45.29
N ARG A 267 -38.20 -35.38 45.64
CA ARG A 267 -38.27 -36.74 46.19
C ARG A 267 -38.92 -36.76 47.56
N ALA A 268 -38.61 -35.75 48.43
CA ALA A 268 -39.23 -35.66 49.74
C ALA A 268 -40.73 -35.36 49.65
N GLU A 269 -41.13 -34.43 48.78
CA GLU A 269 -42.54 -34.15 48.49
C GLU A 269 -43.29 -35.34 47.93
N ALA A 270 -42.68 -36.06 46.97
CA ALA A 270 -43.27 -37.25 46.39
C ALA A 270 -43.43 -38.35 47.44
N SER A 271 -42.40 -38.59 48.31
CA SER A 271 -42.51 -39.54 49.39
C SER A 271 -43.54 -39.13 50.44
N ALA A 272 -43.63 -37.84 50.80
CA ALA A 272 -44.67 -37.31 51.69
C ALA A 272 -46.09 -37.58 51.19
N LYS A 273 -46.30 -37.23 49.89
CA LYS A 273 -47.58 -37.52 49.19
C LYS A 273 -47.87 -39.01 49.11
N GLY A 274 -46.83 -39.82 48.85
CA GLY A 274 -46.94 -41.27 48.89
C GLY A 274 -47.37 -41.81 50.27
N LEU A 275 -46.75 -41.34 51.34
CA LEU A 275 -47.12 -41.67 52.70
C LEU A 275 -48.50 -41.19 53.07
N GLU A 276 -48.92 -40.00 52.67
CA GLU A 276 -50.27 -39.47 52.89
C GLU A 276 -51.35 -40.31 52.18
N THR A 277 -51.08 -40.70 50.93
CA THR A 277 -51.97 -41.61 50.18
C THR A 277 -52.07 -42.99 50.80
N ILE A 278 -50.97 -43.55 51.33
CA ILE A 278 -50.93 -44.81 52.05
C ILE A 278 -51.70 -44.66 53.37
N ALA A 279 -51.49 -43.61 54.15
CA ALA A 279 -52.20 -43.30 55.37
C ALA A 279 -53.70 -43.22 55.17
N LYS A 280 -54.15 -42.55 54.09
CA LYS A 280 -55.58 -42.52 53.71
C LYS A 280 -56.14 -43.88 53.29
N ALA A 281 -55.31 -44.75 52.75
CA ALA A 281 -55.68 -46.11 52.37
C ALA A 281 -55.78 -47.06 53.57
N ILE A 282 -54.98 -46.85 54.62
CA ILE A 282 -54.99 -47.63 55.86
C ILE A 282 -56.28 -47.42 56.65
N GLY A 283 -56.85 -46.18 56.55
CA GLY A 283 -58.14 -45.89 57.20
C GLY A 283 -59.37 -46.57 56.61
N LYS A 284 -59.20 -47.39 55.57
CA LYS A 284 -60.27 -48.18 54.96
C LYS A 284 -60.13 -49.66 55.38
N ASP A 285 -61.29 -50.38 55.57
CA ASP A 285 -61.30 -51.80 55.92
C ASP A 285 -60.35 -52.63 55.02
N LYS A 286 -59.39 -53.39 55.64
CA LYS A 286 -58.31 -54.13 55.01
C LYS A 286 -57.08 -53.37 54.57
N GLY A 287 -56.85 -52.10 55.00
CA GLY A 287 -55.67 -51.34 54.66
C GLY A 287 -54.35 -51.88 55.26
N SER A 288 -54.42 -52.55 56.41
CA SER A 288 -53.23 -53.12 57.06
C SER A 288 -52.56 -54.22 56.21
N ASP A 289 -53.36 -55.04 55.51
CA ASP A 289 -52.83 -56.13 54.67
C ASP A 289 -52.14 -55.62 53.41
N ALA A 290 -52.65 -54.52 52.87
CA ALA A 290 -52.04 -53.87 51.72
C ALA A 290 -50.68 -53.19 52.01
N VAL A 291 -50.53 -52.66 53.26
CA VAL A 291 -49.24 -52.09 53.72
C VAL A 291 -48.17 -53.12 53.94
N SER A 292 -48.59 -54.29 54.57
CA SER A 292 -47.65 -55.40 54.75
C SER A 292 -47.15 -55.95 53.43
N MET A 293 -48.00 -56.00 52.40
CA MET A 293 -47.62 -56.40 51.04
C MET A 293 -46.69 -55.42 50.37
N SER A 294 -46.94 -54.09 50.51
CA SER A 294 -46.03 -53.04 49.95
C SER A 294 -44.68 -53.08 50.66
N ILE A 295 -44.59 -53.33 51.95
CA ILE A 295 -43.31 -53.49 52.67
C ILE A 295 -42.58 -54.75 52.20
N ALA A 296 -43.29 -55.84 52.03
CA ALA A 296 -42.69 -57.09 51.53
C ALA A 296 -42.15 -56.86 50.04
N GLU A 297 -42.90 -56.19 49.21
CA GLU A 297 -42.47 -55.87 47.83
C GLU A 297 -41.21 -55.00 47.81
N LYS A 298 -41.15 -53.95 48.65
CA LYS A 298 -39.95 -53.12 48.79
C LYS A 298 -38.74 -53.84 49.32
N TYR A 299 -38.98 -54.77 50.25
CA TYR A 299 -37.95 -55.65 50.83
C TYR A 299 -37.40 -56.59 49.75
N VAL A 300 -38.27 -57.23 48.95
CA VAL A 300 -37.88 -58.13 47.88
C VAL A 300 -37.10 -57.39 46.80
N ASN A 301 -37.54 -56.12 46.43
CA ASN A 301 -36.85 -55.28 45.47
C ASN A 301 -35.48 -54.83 45.99
N ALA A 302 -35.36 -54.44 47.25
CA ALA A 302 -34.07 -54.07 47.85
C ALA A 302 -33.11 -55.26 47.91
N PHE A 303 -33.63 -56.45 48.23
CA PHE A 303 -32.87 -57.72 48.24
C PHE A 303 -32.46 -58.15 46.84
N GLY A 304 -33.34 -57.94 45.85
CA GLY A 304 -33.03 -58.14 44.43
C GLY A 304 -31.94 -57.21 43.88
N GLN A 305 -31.86 -56.00 44.37
CA GLN A 305 -30.78 -55.08 44.02
C GLN A 305 -29.43 -55.47 44.65
N MET A 306 -29.44 -55.94 45.91
CA MET A 306 -28.23 -56.44 46.54
C MET A 306 -27.69 -57.72 45.87
N ALA A 307 -28.56 -58.52 45.29
CA ALA A 307 -28.16 -59.72 44.56
C ALA A 307 -27.53 -59.44 43.19
N LYS A 308 -27.66 -58.25 42.66
CA LYS A 308 -27.05 -57.83 41.37
C LYS A 308 -25.61 -57.41 41.51
N GLU A 309 -25.18 -56.92 42.67
CA GLU A 309 -23.79 -56.62 42.95
C GLU A 309 -23.20 -57.78 43.67
N SER A 310 -22.08 -58.35 43.22
CA SER A 310 -21.43 -59.58 43.70
C SER A 310 -20.91 -59.45 45.14
N THR A 311 -21.82 -59.22 46.05
CA THR A 311 -21.57 -59.17 47.51
C THR A 311 -22.04 -60.47 48.16
N THR A 312 -21.14 -61.23 48.75
CA THR A 312 -21.46 -62.43 49.49
C THR A 312 -22.16 -62.01 50.79
N LEU A 313 -23.49 -62.17 50.85
CA LEU A 313 -24.27 -61.81 52.01
C LEU A 313 -24.37 -63.09 52.93
N ILE A 314 -23.74 -63.00 54.08
CA ILE A 314 -23.88 -64.05 55.10
C ILE A 314 -25.15 -63.74 55.92
N VAL A 315 -26.25 -64.42 55.60
CA VAL A 315 -27.51 -64.24 56.31
C VAL A 315 -27.57 -65.31 57.46
N PRO A 316 -27.74 -64.87 58.71
CA PRO A 316 -27.89 -65.82 59.76
C PRO A 316 -29.17 -66.66 59.58
N ALA A 317 -29.14 -67.93 59.97
CA ALA A 317 -30.21 -68.94 59.71
C ALA A 317 -31.59 -68.59 60.31
N THR A 318 -31.69 -67.55 61.11
CA THR A 318 -32.93 -67.12 61.77
C THR A 318 -33.67 -66.02 60.92
N ALA A 319 -33.19 -65.66 59.74
CA ALA A 319 -33.78 -64.64 58.93
C ALA A 319 -34.97 -65.06 58.03
N ASN A 320 -35.39 -66.33 58.14
CA ASN A 320 -36.53 -66.84 57.35
C ASN A 320 -37.91 -66.41 57.87
N ASP A 321 -37.98 -65.74 59.02
CA ASP A 321 -39.23 -65.19 59.52
C ASP A 321 -39.29 -63.69 59.37
N ALA A 322 -40.00 -63.25 58.34
CA ALA A 322 -40.15 -61.84 58.04
C ALA A 322 -40.79 -61.01 59.16
N ALA A 323 -41.51 -61.67 60.02
CA ALA A 323 -42.15 -61.10 61.23
C ALA A 323 -41.13 -60.80 62.35
N SER A 324 -40.03 -61.53 62.46
CA SER A 324 -39.00 -61.31 63.48
C SER A 324 -38.09 -60.12 63.16
N LEU A 325 -37.88 -59.78 61.85
CA LEU A 325 -37.11 -58.63 61.41
C LEU A 325 -37.86 -57.31 61.63
N VAL A 326 -39.18 -57.35 61.52
CA VAL A 326 -40.02 -56.15 61.76
C VAL A 326 -40.04 -55.79 63.26
N THR A 327 -39.97 -56.75 64.14
CA THR A 327 -39.89 -56.52 65.59
C THR A 327 -38.51 -56.04 66.04
N GLN A 328 -37.41 -56.44 65.38
CA GLN A 328 -36.05 -56.00 65.66
C GLN A 328 -35.83 -54.49 65.27
N VAL A 329 -36.38 -54.06 64.13
CA VAL A 329 -36.32 -52.68 63.72
C VAL A 329 -37.15 -51.74 64.61
N ARG A 330 -38.18 -52.29 65.32
CA ARG A 330 -39.02 -51.49 66.23
C ARG A 330 -38.48 -51.41 67.69
N GLY A 331 -37.45 -52.22 68.02
CA GLY A 331 -36.82 -52.27 69.32
C GLY A 331 -35.49 -51.55 69.45
N GLY A 332 -35.01 -50.88 68.38
CA GLY A 332 -33.71 -50.22 68.29
C GLY A 332 -33.78 -48.69 68.07
N PHE A 333 -34.59 -48.03 68.88
CA PHE A 333 -34.50 -46.61 69.14
C PHE A 333 -34.61 -46.39 70.65
#